data_07d22d356b80f7eeaebf6f8453d159a9
#
_entry.id   07d22d356b80f7eeaebf6f8453d159a9
#
_cell.length_a   1.000
_cell.length_b   1.000
_cell.length_c   1.000
_cell.angle_alpha   90.00
_cell.angle_beta   90.00
_cell.angle_gamma   90.00
#
_symmetry.space_group_name_H-M   'P 1'
#
loop_
_entity.id
_entity.type
_entity.pdbx_description
1 polymer ?
#
loop_
_entity_poly.entity_id
_entity_poly.type
_entity_poly.pdbx_seq_one_letter_code
_entity_poly.pdbx_strand_id
1 'polypeptide(L)'
;ERAATLEAQVLLPIQDPLEMGMTLPQVEQRLASLPYYPPLFEAAYGSPEVTSERIARAVSNFLRSMVSLDSRFDRAVAGEIILAEQEQLGRSLFIDGIGGIGEFGCAHCHVPPSFNMPLAMSSLFRMRIWSMIRMSTGICCNP
;
A
#
# COMPACT_ATOMS: atom_id res chain seq x y z
N GLU A 1 9.02 6.94 -2.86
CA GLU A 1 7.69 7.21 -2.31
C GLU A 1 7.11 8.49 -2.88
N ARG A 2 5.84 8.44 -3.33
CA ARG A 2 5.13 9.62 -3.84
C ARG A 2 4.59 10.52 -2.72
N ALA A 3 4.29 9.94 -1.56
CA ALA A 3 3.76 10.65 -0.41
C ALA A 3 4.27 10.04 0.90
N ALA A 4 4.49 10.88 1.91
CA ALA A 4 5.00 10.46 3.21
C ALA A 4 3.91 9.84 4.12
N THR A 5 2.65 10.16 3.87
CA THR A 5 1.50 9.68 4.65
C THR A 5 0.37 9.25 3.72
N LEU A 6 -0.55 8.45 4.24
CA LEU A 6 -1.74 8.04 3.49
C LEU A 6 -2.64 9.23 3.19
N GLU A 7 -2.74 10.19 4.11
CA GLU A 7 -3.50 11.44 3.93
C GLU A 7 -2.93 12.27 2.76
N ALA A 8 -1.63 12.38 2.65
CA ALA A 8 -0.98 13.05 1.52
C ALA A 8 -1.18 12.25 0.21
N GLN A 9 -1.11 10.92 0.27
CA GLN A 9 -1.32 10.05 -0.90
C GLN A 9 -2.73 10.18 -1.47
N VAL A 10 -3.76 10.23 -0.63
CA VAL A 10 -5.17 10.33 -1.04
C VAL A 10 -5.45 11.58 -1.89
N LEU A 11 -4.74 12.67 -1.64
CA LEU A 11 -4.92 13.93 -2.36
C LEU A 11 -4.28 13.94 -3.76
N LEU A 12 -3.37 13.03 -4.06
CA LEU A 12 -2.68 13.00 -5.35
C LEU A 12 -3.60 12.60 -6.52
N PRO A 13 -4.36 11.47 -6.45
CA PRO A 13 -5.28 11.07 -7.52
C PRO A 13 -6.37 12.09 -7.79
N ILE A 14 -6.80 12.84 -6.78
CA ILE A 14 -7.81 13.88 -6.92
C ILE A 14 -7.31 14.98 -7.86
N GLN A 15 -6.03 15.33 -7.77
CA GLN A 15 -5.44 16.45 -8.50
C GLN A 15 -4.79 16.02 -9.83
N ASP A 16 -4.51 14.74 -10.01
CA ASP A 16 -3.88 14.24 -11.22
C ASP A 16 -4.82 14.37 -12.43
N PRO A 17 -4.42 15.09 -13.50
CA PRO A 17 -5.26 15.31 -14.67
C PRO A 17 -5.58 14.05 -15.47
N LEU A 18 -4.80 12.97 -15.30
CA LEU A 18 -5.06 11.67 -15.92
C LEU A 18 -5.99 10.79 -15.08
N GLU A 19 -6.27 11.18 -13.81
CA GLU A 19 -7.19 10.47 -12.91
C GLU A 19 -8.45 11.29 -12.70
N MET A 20 -8.57 12.07 -11.59
CA MET A 20 -9.79 12.85 -11.31
C MET A 20 -9.74 14.28 -11.84
N GLY A 21 -8.55 14.88 -12.00
CA GLY A 21 -8.34 16.18 -12.61
C GLY A 21 -9.03 17.36 -11.92
N MET A 22 -9.28 17.27 -10.60
CA MET A 22 -9.96 18.28 -9.83
C MET A 22 -8.99 19.04 -8.92
N THR A 23 -9.17 20.35 -8.78
CA THR A 23 -8.44 21.08 -7.73
C THR A 23 -9.07 20.80 -6.36
N LEU A 24 -8.28 20.89 -5.29
CA LEU A 24 -8.79 20.67 -3.92
C LEU A 24 -9.97 21.62 -3.57
N PRO A 25 -9.91 22.94 -3.88
CA PRO A 25 -11.07 23.81 -3.66
C PRO A 25 -12.34 23.39 -4.41
N GLN A 26 -12.20 22.83 -5.64
CA GLN A 26 -13.35 22.32 -6.39
C GLN A 26 -14.01 21.12 -5.69
N VAL A 27 -13.20 20.20 -5.14
CA VAL A 27 -13.71 19.04 -4.38
C VAL A 27 -14.39 19.51 -3.10
N GLU A 28 -13.77 20.42 -2.35
CA GLU A 28 -14.33 20.99 -1.12
C GLU A 28 -15.70 21.62 -1.39
N GLN A 29 -15.79 22.50 -2.39
CA GLN A 29 -17.02 23.16 -2.79
C GLN A 29 -18.09 22.14 -3.25
N ARG A 30 -17.71 21.17 -4.05
CA ARG A 30 -18.61 20.13 -4.56
C ARG A 30 -19.21 19.31 -3.43
N LEU A 31 -18.40 18.85 -2.48
CA LEU A 31 -18.88 18.08 -1.34
C LEU A 31 -19.72 18.96 -0.39
N ALA A 32 -19.30 20.19 -0.13
CA ALA A 32 -20.06 21.12 0.71
C ALA A 32 -21.45 21.47 0.14
N SER A 33 -21.59 21.42 -1.20
CA SER A 33 -22.88 21.70 -1.85
C SER A 33 -23.88 20.52 -1.77
N LEU A 34 -23.43 19.33 -1.43
CA LEU A 34 -24.29 18.14 -1.31
C LEU A 34 -24.85 18.05 0.12
N PRO A 35 -26.17 18.02 0.30
CA PRO A 35 -26.82 18.24 1.60
C PRO A 35 -26.49 17.19 2.66
N TYR A 36 -25.99 16.03 2.26
CA TYR A 36 -25.67 14.94 3.19
C TYR A 36 -24.23 14.98 3.73
N TYR A 37 -23.27 15.65 3.08
CA TYR A 37 -21.90 15.70 3.56
C TYR A 37 -21.69 16.63 4.78
N PRO A 38 -22.17 17.88 4.80
CA PRO A 38 -21.94 18.74 5.95
C PRO A 38 -22.36 18.13 7.30
N PRO A 39 -23.54 17.49 7.44
CA PRO A 39 -23.90 16.78 8.66
C PRO A 39 -22.97 15.63 9.05
N LEU A 40 -22.42 14.89 8.05
CA LEU A 40 -21.47 13.84 8.31
C LEU A 40 -20.12 14.40 8.79
N PHE A 41 -19.68 15.52 8.20
CA PHE A 41 -18.47 16.20 8.66
C PHE A 41 -18.64 16.78 10.07
N GLU A 42 -19.81 17.34 10.39
CA GLU A 42 -20.13 17.80 11.73
C GLU A 42 -20.07 16.65 12.75
N ALA A 43 -20.69 15.52 12.43
CA ALA A 43 -20.67 14.35 13.31
C ALA A 43 -19.25 13.79 13.52
N ALA A 44 -18.40 13.81 12.49
CA ALA A 44 -17.06 13.25 12.54
C ALA A 44 -16.00 14.22 13.11
N TYR A 45 -16.15 15.52 12.89
CA TYR A 45 -15.13 16.53 13.17
C TYR A 45 -15.59 17.70 14.05
N GLY A 46 -16.86 17.70 14.48
CA GLY A 46 -17.43 18.74 15.33
C GLY A 46 -17.80 20.04 14.61
N SER A 47 -17.68 20.10 13.27
CA SER A 47 -18.18 21.21 12.47
C SER A 47 -18.50 20.75 11.05
N PRO A 48 -19.52 21.39 10.37
CA PRO A 48 -19.96 20.99 9.03
C PRO A 48 -18.99 21.40 7.92
N GLU A 49 -17.87 22.05 8.25
CA GLU A 49 -16.89 22.54 7.30
C GLU A 49 -16.19 21.39 6.56
N VAL A 50 -16.20 21.46 5.24
CA VAL A 50 -15.56 20.48 4.35
C VAL A 50 -14.22 21.01 3.87
N THR A 51 -13.13 20.44 4.34
CA THR A 51 -11.76 20.81 3.93
C THR A 51 -11.05 19.62 3.33
N SER A 52 -10.06 19.86 2.47
CA SER A 52 -9.22 18.82 1.86
C SER A 52 -8.51 17.99 2.92
N GLU A 53 -8.11 18.57 4.04
CA GLU A 53 -7.50 17.85 5.17
C GLU A 53 -8.49 16.84 5.79
N ARG A 54 -9.73 17.26 6.04
CA ARG A 54 -10.77 16.38 6.59
C ARG A 54 -11.18 15.30 5.59
N ILE A 55 -11.27 15.63 4.30
CA ILE A 55 -11.50 14.66 3.22
C ILE A 55 -10.39 13.61 3.23
N ALA A 56 -9.13 14.05 3.26
CA ALA A 56 -7.98 13.13 3.30
C ALA A 56 -8.03 12.21 4.52
N ARG A 57 -8.34 12.74 5.70
CA ARG A 57 -8.49 11.94 6.94
C ARG A 57 -9.64 10.93 6.84
N ALA A 58 -10.80 11.35 6.33
CA ALA A 58 -11.95 10.46 6.17
C ALA A 58 -11.64 9.29 5.25
N VAL A 59 -11.08 9.57 4.06
CA VAL A 59 -10.71 8.53 3.09
C VAL A 59 -9.60 7.64 3.63
N SER A 60 -8.59 8.21 4.29
CA SER A 60 -7.51 7.42 4.90
C SER A 60 -8.02 6.50 6.01
N ASN A 61 -8.96 6.95 6.84
CA ASN A 61 -9.57 6.11 7.86
C ASN A 61 -10.40 4.98 7.24
N PHE A 62 -11.14 5.27 6.17
CA PHE A 62 -11.84 4.24 5.41
C PHE A 62 -10.87 3.20 4.84
N LEU A 63 -9.79 3.63 4.19
CA LEU A 63 -8.77 2.73 3.66
C LEU A 63 -8.12 1.87 4.76
N ARG A 64 -7.85 2.45 5.94
CA ARG A 64 -7.34 1.72 7.10
C ARG A 64 -8.34 0.71 7.68
N SER A 65 -9.64 0.91 7.48
CA SER A 65 -10.66 -0.04 7.90
C SER A 65 -10.79 -1.25 6.98
N MET A 66 -10.28 -1.16 5.74
CA MET A 66 -10.27 -2.26 4.80
C MET A 66 -9.15 -3.26 5.13
N VAL A 67 -9.36 -4.03 6.17
CA VAL A 67 -8.41 -5.05 6.61
C VAL A 67 -8.78 -6.40 5.98
N SER A 68 -7.81 -7.04 5.30
CA SER A 68 -7.96 -8.37 4.73
C SER A 68 -6.88 -9.27 5.32
N LEU A 69 -7.18 -9.89 6.47
CA LEU A 69 -6.27 -10.77 7.22
C LEU A 69 -6.84 -12.19 7.40
N ASP A 70 -7.84 -12.57 6.60
CA ASP A 70 -8.48 -13.91 6.65
C ASP A 70 -8.60 -14.51 5.24
N SER A 71 -7.60 -14.24 4.40
CA SER A 71 -7.53 -14.86 3.08
C SER A 71 -7.13 -16.34 3.21
N ARG A 72 -7.35 -17.12 2.15
CA ARG A 72 -6.86 -18.50 2.11
C ARG A 72 -5.34 -18.58 2.30
N PHE A 73 -4.60 -17.58 1.84
CA PHE A 73 -3.16 -17.46 2.07
C PHE A 73 -2.86 -17.26 3.57
N ASP A 74 -3.54 -16.33 4.25
CA ASP A 74 -3.35 -16.08 5.69
C ASP A 74 -3.64 -17.32 6.52
N ARG A 75 -4.74 -18.00 6.23
CA ARG A 75 -5.12 -19.26 6.89
C ARG A 75 -4.13 -20.41 6.61
N ALA A 76 -3.55 -20.45 5.43
CA ALA A 76 -2.51 -21.42 5.11
C ALA A 76 -1.19 -21.11 5.84
N VAL A 77 -0.84 -19.84 5.98
CA VAL A 77 0.32 -19.41 6.78
C VAL A 77 0.12 -19.71 8.26
N ALA A 78 -1.12 -19.56 8.76
CA ALA A 78 -1.50 -19.98 10.12
C ALA A 78 -1.54 -21.50 10.32
N GLY A 79 -1.42 -22.29 9.24
CA GLY A 79 -1.48 -23.76 9.31
C GLY A 79 -2.90 -24.33 9.40
N GLU A 80 -3.92 -23.51 9.20
CA GLU A 80 -5.33 -23.92 9.32
C GLU A 80 -5.84 -24.68 8.09
N ILE A 81 -5.29 -24.39 6.91
CA ILE A 81 -5.65 -25.03 5.65
C ILE A 81 -4.41 -25.37 4.81
N ILE A 82 -4.60 -26.27 3.86
CA ILE A 82 -3.62 -26.57 2.81
C ILE A 82 -4.07 -25.84 1.53
N LEU A 83 -3.17 -25.13 0.89
CA LEU A 83 -3.41 -24.52 -0.42
C LEU A 83 -3.57 -25.59 -1.50
N ALA A 84 -4.46 -25.38 -2.45
CA ALA A 84 -4.56 -26.22 -3.64
C ALA A 84 -3.26 -26.13 -4.47
N GLU A 85 -3.02 -27.11 -5.33
CA GLU A 85 -1.78 -27.20 -6.13
C GLU A 85 -1.50 -25.91 -6.93
N GLN A 86 -2.52 -25.36 -7.58
CA GLN A 86 -2.40 -24.10 -8.34
C GLN A 86 -2.16 -22.89 -7.45
N GLU A 87 -2.75 -22.83 -6.26
CA GLU A 87 -2.51 -21.77 -5.28
C GLU A 87 -1.08 -21.85 -4.73
N GLN A 88 -0.59 -23.08 -4.49
CA GLN A 88 0.78 -23.32 -4.05
C GLN A 88 1.79 -22.93 -5.14
N LEU A 89 1.51 -23.25 -6.41
CA LEU A 89 2.30 -22.81 -7.53
C LEU A 89 2.33 -21.28 -7.62
N GLY A 90 1.19 -20.62 -7.54
CA GLY A 90 1.10 -19.16 -7.52
C GLY A 90 1.89 -18.53 -6.37
N ARG A 91 1.81 -19.12 -5.17
CA ARG A 91 2.60 -18.70 -4.02
C ARG A 91 4.11 -18.82 -4.29
N SER A 92 4.56 -19.95 -4.85
CA SER A 92 5.97 -20.15 -5.18
C SER A 92 6.46 -19.16 -6.24
N LEU A 93 5.68 -18.92 -7.29
CA LEU A 93 6.02 -17.93 -8.32
C LEU A 93 6.09 -16.50 -7.73
N PHE A 94 5.21 -16.17 -6.79
CA PHE A 94 5.21 -14.85 -6.14
C PHE A 94 6.41 -14.66 -5.22
N ILE A 95 6.72 -15.68 -4.40
CA ILE A 95 7.76 -15.60 -3.38
C ILE A 95 9.14 -15.88 -3.97
N ASP A 96 9.27 -17.00 -4.71
CA ASP A 96 10.55 -17.53 -5.16
C ASP A 96 10.92 -17.06 -6.58
N GLY A 97 9.96 -16.50 -7.32
CA GLY A 97 10.16 -16.05 -8.69
C GLY A 97 10.16 -17.19 -9.71
N ILE A 98 10.36 -16.84 -10.98
CA ILE A 98 10.41 -17.79 -12.08
C ILE A 98 11.75 -18.54 -12.07
N GLY A 99 11.70 -19.87 -12.02
CA GLY A 99 12.91 -20.71 -12.03
C GLY A 99 13.63 -20.83 -10.69
N GLY A 100 12.98 -20.43 -9.57
CA GLY A 100 13.59 -20.52 -8.24
C GLY A 100 14.71 -19.51 -7.99
N ILE A 101 14.88 -18.54 -8.87
CA ILE A 101 15.86 -17.47 -8.72
C ILE A 101 15.11 -16.31 -8.05
N GLY A 102 15.27 -16.17 -6.74
CA GLY A 102 14.58 -15.17 -5.90
C GLY A 102 14.75 -13.70 -6.31
N GLU A 103 15.61 -13.42 -7.28
CA GLU A 103 15.86 -12.06 -7.79
C GLU A 103 14.66 -11.45 -8.52
N PHE A 104 13.72 -12.25 -9.03
CA PHE A 104 12.56 -11.79 -9.81
C PHE A 104 11.22 -12.09 -9.14
N GLY A 105 11.22 -12.47 -7.85
CA GLY A 105 9.99 -12.70 -7.10
C GLY A 105 9.26 -11.38 -6.79
N CYS A 106 7.94 -11.36 -6.94
CA CYS A 106 7.11 -10.20 -6.58
C CYS A 106 7.25 -9.85 -5.09
N ALA A 107 7.49 -10.83 -4.25
CA ALA A 107 7.70 -10.67 -2.81
C ALA A 107 8.95 -9.84 -2.46
N HIS A 108 9.87 -9.61 -3.41
CA HIS A 108 10.99 -8.71 -3.20
C HIS A 108 10.55 -7.26 -2.90
N CYS A 109 9.48 -6.82 -3.56
CA CYS A 109 8.87 -5.50 -3.31
C CYS A 109 7.57 -5.61 -2.51
N HIS A 110 6.82 -6.70 -2.65
CA HIS A 110 5.54 -6.96 -1.99
C HIS A 110 5.70 -7.99 -0.87
N VAL A 111 6.29 -7.55 0.24
CA VAL A 111 6.64 -8.44 1.36
C VAL A 111 5.39 -8.91 2.12
N PRO A 112 5.16 -10.25 2.28
CA PRO A 112 4.12 -10.76 3.16
C PRO A 112 4.36 -10.34 4.64
N PRO A 113 3.33 -10.24 5.49
CA PRO A 113 1.92 -10.52 5.22
C PRO A 113 1.14 -9.35 4.62
N SER A 114 1.66 -8.15 4.67
CA SER A 114 0.95 -6.93 4.24
C SER A 114 1.02 -6.69 2.73
N PHE A 115 1.93 -7.35 2.02
CA PHE A 115 2.20 -7.20 0.59
C PHE A 115 2.50 -5.77 0.13
N ASN A 116 2.81 -4.89 1.09
CA ASN A 116 3.33 -3.55 0.87
C ASN A 116 4.75 -3.46 1.44
N MET A 117 5.55 -2.55 0.92
CA MET A 117 6.89 -2.33 1.45
C MET A 117 6.79 -1.40 2.68
N PRO A 118 7.11 -1.90 3.90
CA PRO A 118 7.11 -1.04 5.08
C PRO A 118 8.18 0.06 4.94
N LEU A 119 7.79 1.30 5.22
CA LEU A 119 8.64 2.49 5.19
C LEU A 119 9.97 2.34 5.95
N ALA A 120 9.97 1.58 7.05
CA ALA A 120 11.13 1.39 7.91
C ALA A 120 12.15 0.37 7.37
N MET A 121 11.80 -0.48 6.42
CA MET A 121 12.71 -1.51 5.87
C MET A 121 13.48 -1.05 4.64
N SER A 122 13.15 0.08 4.04
CA SER A 122 13.80 0.54 2.81
C SER A 122 15.28 0.89 2.99
N SER A 123 15.71 1.34 4.18
CA SER A 123 17.10 1.68 4.46
C SER A 123 17.90 0.50 5.03
N LEU A 124 17.32 -0.27 5.95
CA LEU A 124 18.03 -1.38 6.61
C LEU A 124 18.04 -2.66 5.77
N PHE A 125 16.98 -2.91 4.99
CA PHE A 125 16.90 -4.08 4.12
C PHE A 125 17.77 -3.91 2.87
N ARG A 126 17.88 -2.70 2.31
CA ARG A 126 18.88 -2.41 1.25
C ARG A 126 20.31 -2.70 1.71
N MET A 127 20.67 -2.31 2.94
CA MET A 127 22.03 -2.57 3.45
C MET A 127 22.30 -4.08 3.70
N ARG A 128 21.32 -4.86 4.18
CA ARG A 128 21.53 -6.29 4.44
C ARG A 128 21.53 -7.13 3.17
N ILE A 129 20.66 -6.87 2.21
CA ILE A 129 20.66 -7.57 0.91
C ILE A 129 21.94 -7.23 0.13
N TRP A 130 22.34 -5.95 0.13
CA TRP A 130 23.61 -5.53 -0.52
C TRP A 130 24.83 -6.23 0.09
N SER A 131 24.85 -6.41 1.39
CA SER A 131 25.93 -7.13 2.08
C SER A 131 25.90 -8.65 1.82
N MET A 132 24.73 -9.27 1.72
CA MET A 132 24.59 -10.69 1.40
C MET A 132 24.91 -11.00 -0.07
N ILE A 133 24.50 -10.17 -1.01
CA ILE A 133 24.83 -10.31 -2.44
C ILE A 133 26.34 -10.13 -2.64
N ARG A 134 26.98 -9.20 -1.92
CA ARG A 134 28.44 -8.99 -1.98
C ARG A 134 29.24 -10.18 -1.48
N MET A 135 28.69 -10.99 -0.56
CA MET A 135 29.35 -12.20 -0.04
C MET A 135 29.11 -13.44 -0.90
N SER A 136 27.99 -13.50 -1.65
CA SER A 136 27.61 -14.70 -2.39
C SER A 136 28.11 -14.75 -3.84
N THR A 137 28.37 -13.61 -4.48
CA THR A 137 28.65 -13.59 -5.93
C THR A 137 30.10 -13.29 -6.33
N GLY A 138 30.92 -12.82 -5.41
CA GLY A 138 32.35 -12.52 -5.71
C GLY A 138 32.59 -11.51 -6.85
N ILE A 139 31.54 -10.86 -7.34
CA ILE A 139 31.63 -9.91 -8.45
C ILE A 139 31.93 -8.51 -7.89
N CYS A 140 33.20 -8.16 -7.89
CA CYS A 140 33.64 -6.77 -7.74
C CYS A 140 33.23 -6.00 -8.99
N CYS A 141 32.23 -5.09 -8.87
CA CYS A 141 32.16 -3.96 -9.79
C CYS A 141 33.20 -2.93 -9.35
N ASN A 142 34.21 -2.79 -10.15
CA ASN A 142 35.19 -1.71 -10.05
C ASN A 142 34.54 -0.40 -10.52
N PRO A 143 34.97 0.80 -10.00
CA PRO A 143 34.32 2.09 -10.14
C PRO A 143 34.24 2.60 -11.57
#